data_04d7a92730adaf25565fea098bd8c03e
#
_entry.id   04d7a92730adaf25565fea098bd8c03e
#
_cell.length_a   1.000
_cell.length_b   1.000
_cell.length_c   1.000
_cell.angle_alpha   90.00
_cell.angle_beta   90.00
_cell.angle_gamma   90.00
#
_symmetry.space_group_name_H-M   'P 1'
#
loop_
_entity.id
_entity.type
_entity.pdbx_description
1 polymer ?
#
loop_
_entity_poly.entity_id
_entity_poly.type
_entity_poly.pdbx_seq_one_letter_code
_entity_poly.pdbx_strand_id
1 'polypeptide(L)'
;VRDRAHRAFPKAMEQWDIDRIVRDFGEAARRCREGGLDGCEVSMNSHLLSQFLCHRMNLRHDDYGGELENRLRITLEVLAEVRKQVGNDYIVGVRMNADERLEGGMGADESVTAGRMLADSGFVDFFNMVVGSPTENPTLVENIPGMSFPTNTWVDTIARFKQSVTRPVFHAGRINDFASADRMVREGFMDL
;
A
#
# COMPACT_ATOMS: atom_id res chain seq x y z
N VAL A 1 -16.73 8.90 -6.49
CA VAL A 1 -16.42 9.96 -5.52
C VAL A 1 -15.50 10.99 -6.18
N ARG A 2 -15.69 12.28 -5.89
CA ARG A 2 -14.80 13.33 -6.42
C ARG A 2 -13.41 13.21 -5.80
N ASP A 3 -12.38 13.20 -6.64
CA ASP A 3 -11.01 13.37 -6.18
C ASP A 3 -10.80 14.83 -5.76
N ARG A 4 -10.63 15.05 -4.45
CA ARG A 4 -10.47 16.40 -3.88
C ARG A 4 -9.08 16.97 -4.13
N ALA A 5 -8.05 16.12 -4.13
CA ALA A 5 -6.68 16.54 -4.34
C ALA A 5 -6.46 17.07 -5.76
N HIS A 6 -6.99 16.37 -6.76
CA HIS A 6 -6.86 16.75 -8.17
C HIS A 6 -8.07 17.51 -8.72
N ARG A 7 -9.10 17.75 -7.89
CA ARG A 7 -10.35 18.43 -8.26
C ARG A 7 -11.06 17.79 -9.47
N ALA A 8 -10.88 16.48 -9.62
CA ALA A 8 -11.40 15.71 -10.76
C ALA A 8 -12.61 14.85 -10.37
N PHE A 9 -13.41 14.50 -11.37
CA PHE A 9 -14.45 13.48 -11.26
C PHE A 9 -13.97 12.26 -12.06
N PRO A 10 -13.38 11.24 -11.39
CA PRO A 10 -12.93 10.05 -12.07
C PRO A 10 -14.11 9.27 -12.62
N LYS A 11 -13.91 8.63 -13.77
CA LYS A 11 -14.84 7.63 -14.31
C LYS A 11 -14.83 6.41 -13.39
N ALA A 12 -15.99 5.82 -13.11
CA ALA A 12 -16.06 4.49 -12.55
C ALA A 12 -15.48 3.49 -13.55
N MET A 13 -14.54 2.66 -13.13
CA MET A 13 -13.89 1.69 -14.01
C MET A 13 -14.86 0.57 -14.37
N GLU A 14 -14.93 0.24 -15.65
CA GLU A 14 -15.57 -0.96 -16.18
C GLU A 14 -14.60 -2.13 -16.22
N GLN A 15 -15.05 -3.35 -16.46
CA GLN A 15 -14.17 -4.54 -16.47
C GLN A 15 -12.99 -4.38 -17.43
N TRP A 16 -13.21 -3.85 -18.61
CA TRP A 16 -12.14 -3.63 -19.60
C TRP A 16 -11.09 -2.60 -19.14
N ASP A 17 -11.48 -1.60 -18.31
CA ASP A 17 -10.54 -0.67 -17.69
C ASP A 17 -9.66 -1.41 -16.67
N ILE A 18 -10.27 -2.28 -15.85
CA ILE A 18 -9.57 -3.11 -14.84
C ILE A 18 -8.59 -4.04 -15.56
N ASP A 19 -9.05 -4.78 -16.56
CA ASP A 19 -8.21 -5.71 -17.34
C ASP A 19 -7.01 -5.01 -17.98
N ARG A 20 -7.23 -3.79 -18.48
CA ARG A 20 -6.15 -2.97 -19.04
C ARG A 20 -5.15 -2.56 -17.97
N ILE A 21 -5.61 -2.08 -16.82
CA ILE A 21 -4.74 -1.65 -15.71
C ILE A 21 -3.91 -2.81 -15.17
N VAL A 22 -4.51 -3.98 -14.99
CA VAL A 22 -3.79 -5.18 -14.54
C VAL A 22 -2.65 -5.50 -15.51
N ARG A 23 -2.91 -5.50 -16.82
CA ARG A 23 -1.87 -5.71 -17.84
C ARG A 23 -0.79 -4.62 -17.81
N ASP A 24 -1.19 -3.35 -17.68
CA ASP A 24 -0.28 -2.20 -17.68
C ASP A 24 0.70 -2.24 -16.49
N PHE A 25 0.26 -2.68 -15.29
CA PHE A 25 1.15 -2.91 -14.14
C PHE A 25 2.15 -4.03 -14.41
N GLY A 26 1.70 -5.16 -14.97
CA GLY A 26 2.59 -6.25 -15.35
C GLY A 26 3.63 -5.82 -16.38
N GLU A 27 3.22 -5.08 -17.40
CA GLU A 27 4.10 -4.55 -18.44
C GLU A 27 5.11 -3.53 -17.88
N ALA A 28 4.70 -2.69 -16.92
CA ALA A 28 5.60 -1.78 -16.23
C ALA A 28 6.67 -2.55 -15.43
N ALA A 29 6.27 -3.58 -14.70
CA ALA A 29 7.18 -4.43 -13.95
C ALA A 29 8.17 -5.17 -14.88
N ARG A 30 7.70 -5.69 -16.01
CA ARG A 30 8.56 -6.29 -17.04
C ARG A 30 9.66 -5.33 -17.51
N ARG A 31 9.29 -4.06 -17.78
CA ARG A 31 10.25 -3.01 -18.17
C ARG A 31 11.27 -2.71 -17.08
N CYS A 32 10.84 -2.71 -15.79
CA CYS A 32 11.76 -2.56 -14.66
C CYS A 32 12.81 -3.68 -14.66
N ARG A 33 12.40 -4.94 -14.82
CA ARG A 33 13.30 -6.09 -14.90
C ARG A 33 14.21 -6.02 -16.10
N GLU A 34 13.71 -5.74 -17.30
CA GLU A 34 14.51 -5.58 -18.52
C GLU A 34 15.49 -4.40 -18.44
N GLY A 35 15.13 -3.35 -17.71
CA GLY A 35 15.99 -2.21 -17.43
C GLY A 35 17.10 -2.48 -16.41
N GLY A 36 17.18 -3.70 -15.84
CA GLY A 36 18.22 -4.12 -14.90
C GLY A 36 17.99 -3.66 -13.46
N LEU A 37 16.75 -3.30 -13.08
CA LEU A 37 16.41 -3.03 -11.68
C LEU A 37 16.27 -4.35 -10.92
N ASP A 38 16.64 -4.36 -9.63
CA ASP A 38 16.61 -5.54 -8.76
C ASP A 38 15.20 -5.89 -8.29
N GLY A 39 14.26 -4.96 -8.35
CA GLY A 39 12.87 -5.13 -7.92
C GLY A 39 11.96 -3.98 -8.31
N CYS A 40 10.69 -4.12 -7.98
CA CYS A 40 9.70 -3.07 -8.12
C CYS A 40 8.76 -3.03 -6.91
N GLU A 41 8.15 -1.88 -6.69
CA GLU A 41 7.17 -1.66 -5.63
C GLU A 41 5.83 -1.26 -6.26
N VAL A 42 4.78 -2.02 -5.96
CA VAL A 42 3.40 -1.68 -6.37
C VAL A 42 2.82 -0.70 -5.36
N SER A 43 2.52 0.51 -5.82
CA SER A 43 1.94 1.54 -4.97
C SER A 43 0.44 1.32 -4.78
N MET A 44 0.02 1.15 -3.53
CA MET A 44 -1.39 1.12 -3.11
C MET A 44 -1.65 2.02 -1.88
N ASN A 45 -0.87 3.08 -1.71
CA ASN A 45 -1.06 4.06 -0.64
C ASN A 45 -1.70 5.38 -1.09
N SER A 46 -1.92 5.54 -2.41
CA SER A 46 -2.52 6.76 -2.98
C SER A 46 -3.58 6.41 -4.02
N HIS A 47 -3.38 6.82 -5.27
CA HIS A 47 -4.37 6.62 -6.32
C HIS A 47 -4.50 5.17 -6.75
N LEU A 48 -5.62 4.90 -7.39
CA LEU A 48 -6.11 3.71 -8.02
C LEU A 48 -6.29 2.54 -7.06
N LEU A 49 -5.26 1.77 -6.71
CA LEU A 49 -5.43 0.55 -5.90
C LEU A 49 -5.94 0.86 -4.49
N SER A 50 -5.46 1.93 -3.84
CA SER A 50 -5.99 2.35 -2.55
C SER A 50 -7.46 2.80 -2.62
N GLN A 51 -7.89 3.34 -3.74
CA GLN A 51 -9.28 3.76 -3.93
C GLN A 51 -10.23 2.56 -4.00
N PHE A 52 -9.77 1.41 -4.47
CA PHE A 52 -10.53 0.16 -4.37
C PHE A 52 -10.56 -0.38 -2.94
N LEU A 53 -9.45 -0.26 -2.21
CA LEU A 53 -9.32 -0.77 -0.85
C LEU A 53 -10.11 0.06 0.17
N CYS A 54 -10.13 1.39 0.03
CA CYS A 54 -10.74 2.32 0.96
C CYS A 54 -12.28 2.29 0.87
N HIS A 55 -12.98 1.96 1.97
CA HIS A 55 -14.44 1.94 2.05
C HIS A 55 -15.09 3.26 1.63
N ARG A 56 -14.51 4.37 2.03
CA ARG A 56 -15.03 5.71 1.73
C ARG A 56 -15.04 6.02 0.23
N MET A 57 -14.11 5.44 -0.52
CA MET A 57 -13.94 5.71 -1.94
C MET A 57 -14.56 4.65 -2.81
N ASN A 58 -14.52 3.40 -2.37
CA ASN A 58 -15.06 2.28 -3.10
C ASN A 58 -16.55 2.08 -2.78
N LEU A 59 -17.41 2.64 -3.62
CA LEU A 59 -18.87 2.51 -3.54
C LEU A 59 -19.40 1.44 -4.52
N ARG A 60 -18.57 0.51 -4.96
CA ARG A 60 -18.96 -0.55 -5.90
C ARG A 60 -19.79 -1.62 -5.20
N HIS A 61 -20.67 -2.26 -5.98
CA HIS A 61 -21.54 -3.35 -5.54
C HIS A 61 -21.30 -4.63 -6.36
N ASP A 62 -20.19 -4.67 -7.11
CA ASP A 62 -19.73 -5.82 -7.88
C ASP A 62 -18.58 -6.55 -7.16
N ASP A 63 -17.92 -7.46 -7.86
CA ASP A 63 -16.84 -8.30 -7.34
C ASP A 63 -15.58 -7.53 -6.89
N TYR A 64 -15.55 -6.21 -7.07
CA TYR A 64 -14.47 -5.33 -6.66
C TYR A 64 -14.88 -4.36 -5.53
N GLY A 65 -16.05 -4.55 -4.89
CA GLY A 65 -16.57 -3.70 -3.83
C GLY A 65 -17.15 -4.48 -2.65
N GLY A 66 -17.56 -3.76 -1.61
CA GLY A 66 -18.13 -4.37 -0.39
C GLY A 66 -17.06 -4.94 0.55
N GLU A 67 -17.03 -6.25 0.74
CA GLU A 67 -16.11 -6.94 1.67
C GLU A 67 -14.64 -6.75 1.29
N LEU A 68 -13.73 -6.91 2.26
CA LEU A 68 -12.30 -6.67 2.09
C LEU A 68 -11.70 -7.52 0.96
N GLU A 69 -12.10 -8.78 0.86
CA GLU A 69 -11.66 -9.72 -0.17
C GLU A 69 -11.93 -9.16 -1.59
N ASN A 70 -13.12 -8.63 -1.80
CA ASN A 70 -13.51 -8.04 -3.07
C ASN A 70 -12.76 -6.72 -3.34
N ARG A 71 -12.61 -5.88 -2.32
CA ARG A 71 -11.87 -4.61 -2.45
C ARG A 71 -10.37 -4.83 -2.70
N LEU A 72 -9.81 -5.94 -2.22
CA LEU A 72 -8.41 -6.32 -2.43
C LEU A 72 -8.19 -7.06 -3.75
N ARG A 73 -9.24 -7.53 -4.41
CA ARG A 73 -9.19 -8.36 -5.64
C ARG A 73 -8.32 -7.75 -6.73
N ILE A 74 -8.55 -6.48 -7.08
CA ILE A 74 -7.76 -5.83 -8.14
C ILE A 74 -6.26 -5.80 -7.81
N THR A 75 -5.91 -5.59 -6.53
CA THR A 75 -4.51 -5.61 -6.10
C THR A 75 -3.90 -6.99 -6.26
N LEU A 76 -4.62 -8.05 -5.90
CA LEU A 76 -4.17 -9.43 -6.07
C LEU A 76 -4.02 -9.79 -7.57
N GLU A 77 -4.92 -9.35 -8.42
CA GLU A 77 -4.83 -9.53 -9.88
C GLU A 77 -3.63 -8.80 -10.47
N VAL A 78 -3.37 -7.57 -10.03
CA VAL A 78 -2.16 -6.80 -10.40
C VAL A 78 -0.89 -7.53 -9.98
N LEU A 79 -0.82 -7.99 -8.73
CA LEU A 79 0.36 -8.69 -8.22
C LEU A 79 0.60 -10.03 -8.92
N ALA A 80 -0.48 -10.77 -9.22
CA ALA A 80 -0.40 -12.01 -10.01
C ALA A 80 0.14 -11.74 -11.42
N GLU A 81 -0.34 -10.71 -12.12
CA GLU A 81 0.16 -10.35 -13.45
C GLU A 81 1.61 -9.83 -13.38
N VAL A 82 1.96 -9.03 -12.36
CA VAL A 82 3.36 -8.62 -12.11
C VAL A 82 4.25 -9.87 -11.98
N ARG A 83 3.90 -10.82 -11.12
CA ARG A 83 4.66 -12.08 -10.95
C ARG A 83 4.77 -12.89 -12.23
N LYS A 84 3.72 -12.96 -13.00
CA LYS A 84 3.74 -13.64 -14.30
C LYS A 84 4.76 -13.00 -15.25
N GLN A 85 4.92 -11.68 -15.22
CA GLN A 85 5.85 -10.95 -16.10
C GLN A 85 7.30 -10.99 -15.60
N VAL A 86 7.51 -10.95 -14.27
CA VAL A 86 8.86 -10.85 -13.70
C VAL A 86 9.36 -12.15 -13.05
N GLY A 87 8.53 -13.18 -12.89
CA GLY A 87 8.92 -14.44 -12.23
C GLY A 87 9.08 -14.32 -10.71
N ASN A 88 9.52 -15.42 -10.08
CA ASN A 88 9.61 -15.53 -8.62
C ASN A 88 10.97 -15.11 -8.06
N ASP A 89 11.97 -14.93 -8.90
CA ASP A 89 13.35 -14.52 -8.58
C ASP A 89 13.54 -12.99 -8.59
N TYR A 90 12.48 -12.23 -8.88
CA TYR A 90 12.49 -10.77 -8.90
C TYR A 90 11.79 -10.22 -7.64
N ILE A 91 12.35 -9.17 -7.04
CA ILE A 91 11.79 -8.58 -5.82
C ILE A 91 10.54 -7.76 -6.14
N VAL A 92 9.41 -8.07 -5.50
CA VAL A 92 8.14 -7.33 -5.63
C VAL A 92 7.65 -6.90 -4.26
N GLY A 93 7.66 -5.60 -4.01
CA GLY A 93 7.11 -5.01 -2.80
C GLY A 93 5.74 -4.37 -3.01
N VAL A 94 5.11 -4.05 -1.90
CA VAL A 94 3.85 -3.29 -1.86
C VAL A 94 4.01 -2.10 -0.92
N ARG A 95 3.65 -0.91 -1.40
CA ARG A 95 3.54 0.27 -0.56
C ARG A 95 2.08 0.54 -0.20
N MET A 96 1.73 0.46 1.09
CA MET A 96 0.36 0.62 1.56
C MET A 96 0.26 1.41 2.87
N ASN A 97 -0.95 1.85 3.18
CA ASN A 97 -1.23 2.52 4.45
C ASN A 97 -1.39 1.49 5.57
N ALA A 98 -0.68 1.68 6.68
CA ALA A 98 -0.94 0.95 7.93
C ALA A 98 -2.22 1.46 8.63
N ASP A 99 -2.57 2.71 8.38
CA ASP A 99 -3.81 3.37 8.80
C ASP A 99 -4.01 4.60 7.89
N GLU A 100 -5.13 4.72 7.21
CA GLU A 100 -5.42 5.89 6.36
C GLU A 100 -5.69 7.15 7.17
N ARG A 101 -5.99 7.05 8.46
CA ARG A 101 -6.36 8.17 9.34
C ARG A 101 -7.52 8.99 8.79
N LEU A 102 -8.34 8.37 7.98
CA LEU A 102 -9.45 8.96 7.26
C LEU A 102 -10.75 8.39 7.81
N GLU A 103 -11.69 9.25 8.17
CA GLU A 103 -13.02 8.82 8.62
C GLU A 103 -13.72 8.00 7.53
N GLY A 104 -14.11 6.77 7.85
CA GLY A 104 -14.64 5.80 6.89
C GLY A 104 -13.63 5.24 5.90
N GLY A 105 -12.34 5.48 6.11
CA GLY A 105 -11.23 4.86 5.39
C GLY A 105 -10.78 3.55 6.03
N MET A 106 -9.70 2.97 5.52
CA MET A 106 -9.07 1.77 6.07
C MET A 106 -8.33 2.10 7.36
N GLY A 107 -8.75 1.50 8.47
CA GLY A 107 -8.05 1.60 9.76
C GLY A 107 -6.97 0.53 9.93
N ALA A 108 -6.22 0.61 11.05
CA ALA A 108 -5.10 -0.29 11.34
C ALA A 108 -5.48 -1.77 11.42
N ASP A 109 -6.65 -2.13 11.93
CA ASP A 109 -7.12 -3.52 12.02
C ASP A 109 -7.34 -4.14 10.64
N GLU A 110 -7.98 -3.39 9.77
CA GLU A 110 -8.24 -3.82 8.41
C GLU A 110 -6.95 -3.87 7.57
N SER A 111 -6.04 -2.91 7.79
CA SER A 111 -4.71 -2.94 7.17
C SER A 111 -3.92 -4.20 7.53
N VAL A 112 -3.96 -4.61 8.79
CA VAL A 112 -3.36 -5.88 9.25
C VAL A 112 -3.97 -7.07 8.51
N THR A 113 -5.30 -7.11 8.37
CA THR A 113 -5.98 -8.19 7.67
C THR A 113 -5.62 -8.22 6.19
N ALA A 114 -5.64 -7.07 5.52
CA ALA A 114 -5.20 -6.93 4.12
C ALA A 114 -3.73 -7.34 3.94
N GLY A 115 -2.84 -6.93 4.87
CA GLY A 115 -1.42 -7.29 4.86
C GLY A 115 -1.20 -8.80 4.94
N ARG A 116 -1.96 -9.51 5.80
CA ARG A 116 -1.91 -10.98 5.88
C ARG A 116 -2.35 -11.64 4.57
N MET A 117 -3.47 -11.21 4.01
CA MET A 117 -3.98 -11.74 2.73
C MET A 117 -2.95 -11.53 1.60
N LEU A 118 -2.29 -10.38 1.55
CA LEU A 118 -1.23 -10.10 0.58
C LEU A 118 0.01 -10.96 0.83
N ALA A 119 0.45 -11.14 2.07
CA ALA A 119 1.58 -12.00 2.42
C ALA A 119 1.31 -13.47 2.07
N ASP A 120 0.09 -13.96 2.37
CA ASP A 120 -0.34 -15.34 2.12
C ASP A 120 -0.54 -15.64 0.62
N SER A 121 -0.76 -14.61 -0.21
CA SER A 121 -0.83 -14.77 -1.67
C SER A 121 0.47 -15.31 -2.30
N GLY A 122 1.60 -15.13 -1.62
CA GLY A 122 2.92 -15.48 -2.14
C GLY A 122 3.48 -14.51 -3.20
N PHE A 123 2.76 -13.43 -3.51
CA PHE A 123 3.17 -12.47 -4.54
C PHE A 123 4.07 -11.35 -4.00
N VAL A 124 4.08 -11.13 -2.68
CA VAL A 124 4.75 -9.99 -2.03
C VAL A 124 5.99 -10.44 -1.27
N ASP A 125 7.11 -9.77 -1.51
CA ASP A 125 8.38 -10.03 -0.81
C ASP A 125 8.59 -9.09 0.37
N PHE A 126 8.10 -7.84 0.31
CA PHE A 126 8.19 -6.87 1.40
C PHE A 126 7.02 -5.86 1.39
N PHE A 127 6.81 -5.21 2.52
CA PHE A 127 5.88 -4.10 2.66
C PHE A 127 6.62 -2.81 2.98
N ASN A 128 6.27 -1.72 2.28
CA ASN A 128 6.69 -0.37 2.59
C ASN A 128 5.48 0.37 3.17
N MET A 129 5.46 0.56 4.48
CA MET A 129 4.30 1.05 5.19
C MET A 129 4.35 2.55 5.43
N VAL A 130 3.21 3.20 5.19
CA VAL A 130 2.98 4.62 5.49
C VAL A 130 1.73 4.77 6.36
N VAL A 131 1.55 5.92 6.98
CA VAL A 131 0.33 6.27 7.75
C VAL A 131 -0.24 7.56 7.19
N GLY A 132 -1.56 7.68 7.17
CA GLY A 132 -2.26 8.81 6.59
C GLY A 132 -2.51 8.68 5.09
N SER A 133 -3.67 9.11 4.65
CA SER A 133 -4.07 9.09 3.24
C SER A 133 -3.67 10.40 2.55
N PRO A 134 -3.06 10.36 1.36
CA PRO A 134 -2.77 11.58 0.60
C PRO A 134 -4.00 12.17 -0.11
N THR A 135 -5.18 11.59 0.06
CA THR A 135 -6.39 12.00 -0.65
C THR A 135 -7.08 13.24 -0.07
N GLU A 136 -6.76 13.60 1.18
CA GLU A 136 -7.24 14.82 1.85
C GLU A 136 -6.11 15.54 2.56
N ASN A 137 -6.15 16.89 2.58
CA ASN A 137 -5.09 17.70 3.19
C ASN A 137 -4.82 17.37 4.67
N PRO A 138 -5.82 17.14 5.54
CA PRO A 138 -5.57 16.80 6.93
C PRO A 138 -4.78 15.50 7.10
N THR A 139 -5.07 14.48 6.30
CA THR A 139 -4.40 13.18 6.36
C THR A 139 -3.09 13.13 5.58
N LEU A 140 -2.91 14.03 4.61
CA LEU A 140 -1.64 14.18 3.89
C LEU A 140 -0.51 14.63 4.82
N VAL A 141 -0.78 15.54 5.77
CA VAL A 141 0.24 15.96 6.74
C VAL A 141 0.64 14.86 7.71
N GLU A 142 -0.19 13.85 7.89
CA GLU A 142 0.14 12.63 8.65
C GLU A 142 0.96 11.65 7.80
N ASN A 143 0.73 11.61 6.49
CA ASN A 143 1.51 10.80 5.55
C ASN A 143 2.96 11.29 5.41
N ILE A 144 3.14 12.61 5.44
CA ILE A 144 4.45 13.26 5.41
C ILE A 144 4.57 14.12 6.69
N PRO A 145 4.80 13.50 7.86
CA PRO A 145 4.77 14.21 9.13
C PRO A 145 5.90 15.25 9.22
N GLY A 146 5.50 16.51 9.29
CA GLY A 146 6.41 17.65 9.45
C GLY A 146 6.87 17.87 10.90
N MET A 147 7.48 19.02 11.19
CA MET A 147 8.06 19.34 12.51
C MET A 147 7.01 19.47 13.64
N SER A 148 5.73 19.59 13.31
CA SER A 148 4.64 19.61 14.29
C SER A 148 4.34 18.24 14.91
N PHE A 149 4.83 17.16 14.31
CA PHE A 149 4.69 15.81 14.85
C PHE A 149 5.91 15.43 15.68
N PRO A 150 5.75 14.59 16.72
CA PRO A 150 6.89 13.97 17.39
C PRO A 150 7.76 13.16 16.41
N THR A 151 9.03 13.00 16.72
CA THR A 151 9.88 12.02 16.02
C THR A 151 9.33 10.62 16.25
N ASN A 152 9.43 9.74 15.25
CA ASN A 152 9.00 8.34 15.33
C ASN A 152 7.49 8.18 15.59
N THR A 153 6.69 9.12 15.10
CA THR A 153 5.27 9.28 15.48
C THR A 153 4.39 8.06 15.15
N TRP A 154 4.78 7.22 14.18
CA TRP A 154 3.97 6.09 13.72
C TRP A 154 4.52 4.71 14.09
N VAL A 155 5.57 4.66 14.92
CA VAL A 155 6.28 3.41 15.24
C VAL A 155 5.36 2.33 15.78
N ASP A 156 4.46 2.65 16.71
CA ASP A 156 3.55 1.65 17.30
C ASP A 156 2.59 1.07 16.26
N THR A 157 2.08 1.91 15.35
CA THR A 157 1.20 1.45 14.25
C THR A 157 1.94 0.51 13.30
N ILE A 158 3.19 0.85 12.97
CA ILE A 158 4.04 0.03 12.09
C ILE A 158 4.46 -1.26 12.78
N ALA A 159 4.86 -1.22 14.05
CA ALA A 159 5.23 -2.39 14.83
C ALA A 159 4.07 -3.40 14.92
N ARG A 160 2.84 -2.90 15.11
CA ARG A 160 1.63 -3.73 15.10
C ARG A 160 1.45 -4.45 13.75
N PHE A 161 1.63 -3.75 12.64
CA PHE A 161 1.58 -4.35 11.31
C PHE A 161 2.70 -5.38 11.15
N LYS A 162 3.94 -5.05 11.50
CA LYS A 162 5.11 -5.93 11.41
C LYS A 162 4.88 -7.24 12.16
N GLN A 163 4.31 -7.20 13.36
CA GLN A 163 4.00 -8.39 14.16
C GLN A 163 2.94 -9.29 13.51
N SER A 164 2.19 -8.78 12.55
CA SER A 164 1.08 -9.49 11.91
C SER A 164 1.46 -10.21 10.62
N VAL A 165 2.62 -9.91 10.03
CA VAL A 165 3.09 -10.44 8.76
C VAL A 165 4.48 -11.06 8.89
N THR A 166 4.80 -12.04 8.02
CA THR A 166 6.10 -12.71 8.01
C THR A 166 7.11 -12.07 7.05
N ARG A 167 6.66 -11.12 6.24
CA ARG A 167 7.50 -10.43 5.26
C ARG A 167 8.22 -9.25 5.89
N PRO A 168 9.37 -8.83 5.34
CA PRO A 168 10.03 -7.59 5.74
C PRO A 168 9.10 -6.37 5.65
N VAL A 169 9.23 -5.48 6.63
CA VAL A 169 8.44 -4.24 6.71
C VAL A 169 9.36 -3.04 6.80
N PHE A 170 9.19 -2.10 5.88
CA PHE A 170 9.95 -0.85 5.78
C PHE A 170 9.06 0.34 6.14
N HIS A 171 9.66 1.35 6.75
CA HIS A 171 8.97 2.59 7.11
C HIS A 171 9.93 3.77 7.20
N ALA A 172 9.48 4.95 6.80
CA ALA A 172 10.28 6.18 6.77
C ALA A 172 9.59 7.40 7.42
N GLY A 173 8.62 7.19 8.32
CA GLY A 173 7.80 8.26 8.92
C GLY A 173 8.50 9.00 10.06
N ARG A 174 9.11 10.18 9.79
CA ARG A 174 9.75 11.06 10.78
C ARG A 174 10.80 10.40 11.66
N ILE A 175 11.58 9.48 11.10
CA ILE A 175 12.78 8.91 11.71
C ILE A 175 13.94 9.82 11.31
N ASN A 176 14.42 10.67 12.23
CA ASN A 176 15.30 11.78 11.90
C ASN A 176 16.75 11.55 12.30
N ASP A 177 17.03 10.50 13.06
CA ASP A 177 18.36 10.23 13.55
C ASP A 177 18.68 8.72 13.47
N PHE A 178 19.96 8.44 13.32
CA PHE A 178 20.46 7.09 13.13
C PHE A 178 20.25 6.19 14.35
N ALA A 179 20.32 6.76 15.56
CA ALA A 179 20.14 5.98 16.80
C ALA A 179 18.69 5.51 16.95
N SER A 180 17.72 6.33 16.56
CA SER A 180 16.31 5.94 16.50
C SER A 180 16.08 4.83 15.46
N ALA A 181 16.62 4.97 14.24
CA ALA A 181 16.49 3.98 13.19
C ALA A 181 17.06 2.61 13.62
N ASP A 182 18.29 2.61 14.14
CA ASP A 182 18.98 1.42 14.63
C ASP A 182 18.22 0.74 15.79
N ARG A 183 17.68 1.52 16.72
CA ARG A 183 16.86 0.99 17.81
C ARG A 183 15.61 0.31 17.29
N MET A 184 14.89 0.92 16.34
CA MET A 184 13.65 0.37 15.80
C MET A 184 13.84 -0.96 15.10
N VAL A 185 14.94 -1.11 14.36
CA VAL A 185 15.31 -2.37 13.72
C VAL A 185 15.69 -3.41 14.79
N ARG A 186 16.53 -3.05 15.78
CA ARG A 186 16.94 -3.97 16.84
C ARG A 186 15.79 -4.44 17.74
N GLU A 187 14.82 -3.57 18.00
CA GLU A 187 13.64 -3.90 18.80
C GLU A 187 12.55 -4.63 17.98
N GLY A 188 12.76 -4.80 16.66
CA GLY A 188 11.86 -5.55 15.79
C GLY A 188 10.57 -4.79 15.44
N PHE A 189 10.57 -3.46 15.51
CA PHE A 189 9.41 -2.66 15.13
C PHE A 189 9.26 -2.57 13.60
N MET A 190 10.36 -2.67 12.89
CA MET A 190 10.46 -2.73 11.43
C MET A 190 11.78 -3.39 11.01
N ASP A 191 11.96 -3.67 9.74
CA ASP A 191 13.19 -4.26 9.21
C ASP A 191 14.11 -3.22 8.54
N LEU A 192 13.55 -2.08 8.14
CA LEU A 192 14.26 -0.94 7.58
C LEU A 192 13.43 0.34 7.72
#